data_72e26f6d45170dfd4d854076edabce09
#
_entry.id   72e26f6d45170dfd4d854076edabce09
#
_cell.length_a   1.000
_cell.length_b   1.000
_cell.length_c   1.000
_cell.angle_alpha   90.00
_cell.angle_beta   90.00
_cell.angle_gamma   90.00
#
_symmetry.space_group_name_H-M   'P 1'
#
loop_
_entity.id
_entity.type
_entity.pdbx_description
1 polymer ?
#
loop_
_entity_poly.entity_id
_entity_poly.type
_entity_poly.pdbx_seq_one_letter_code
_entity_poly.pdbx_strand_id
1 'polypeptide(L)'
;MSESRTRLLGLIVLVGLVTAGCASDAELDTLKPQSDTAREIDDLLDPVLLIAGVVLVLVCAAVVWLSMKNRVDSYEGDDEFPEQKAHDSRLEIFMTGVPAIIMVVVAVMTTVAHFAINDTEANAIEVEVSGQSTEWEPKIVVVGNQWWWEFRYYFGEDVDADWLGDPRALPPADIVTSGQMIIPTGEEVELLVTSRDVIHSFWIPALNGKRDARPGFFAPWKIEADNPGLYFGQCTEFCGLSHSRMRMQTIAMDDGDFQAWIDEQMQPAAVRTGESEAVVNGRAAFVANCSSCHLVNDGENNDDILAPVESQAAPNLTHFASRTTFAGGILNTYNEDGTFNRDDVAAWLRAPEEVKANAANDLPDGVLPRGMPNLGLSERTISDLVAYLETLGPRPTDELIAATEVE
;
A
#
# COMPACT_ATOMS: atom_id res chain seq x y z
N MET A 1 14.94 -13.58 -50.80
CA MET A 1 14.54 -12.54 -49.82
C MET A 1 15.78 -11.64 -49.66
N SER A 2 15.66 -10.32 -49.78
CA SER A 2 16.82 -9.46 -49.68
C SER A 2 17.31 -9.40 -48.22
N GLU A 3 18.63 -9.30 -47.99
CA GLU A 3 19.26 -9.18 -46.66
C GLU A 3 18.56 -8.14 -45.74
N SER A 4 18.05 -7.07 -46.34
CA SER A 4 17.29 -6.01 -45.65
C SER A 4 15.97 -6.51 -45.01
N ARG A 5 15.25 -7.43 -45.67
CA ARG A 5 14.00 -8.01 -45.13
C ARG A 5 14.27 -8.98 -43.98
N THR A 6 15.39 -9.73 -44.06
CA THR A 6 15.79 -10.64 -42.99
C THR A 6 16.25 -9.88 -41.76
N ARG A 7 16.97 -8.76 -41.93
CA ARG A 7 17.37 -7.88 -40.81
C ARG A 7 16.18 -7.20 -40.15
N LEU A 8 15.19 -6.73 -40.94
CA LEU A 8 13.95 -6.13 -40.40
C LEU A 8 13.12 -7.15 -39.62
N LEU A 9 12.94 -8.36 -40.16
CA LEU A 9 12.27 -9.45 -39.45
C LEU A 9 12.99 -9.84 -38.16
N GLY A 10 14.32 -9.91 -38.18
CA GLY A 10 15.13 -10.18 -36.99
C GLY A 10 14.98 -9.10 -35.93
N LEU A 11 14.90 -7.82 -36.34
CA LEU A 11 14.66 -6.70 -35.42
C LEU A 11 13.25 -6.75 -34.80
N ILE A 12 12.23 -7.05 -35.58
CA ILE A 12 10.84 -7.19 -35.09
C ILE A 12 10.72 -8.34 -34.10
N VAL A 13 11.34 -9.49 -34.39
CA VAL A 13 11.37 -10.64 -33.48
C VAL A 13 12.15 -10.30 -32.18
N LEU A 14 13.28 -9.60 -32.30
CA LEU A 14 14.07 -9.19 -31.15
C LEU A 14 13.30 -8.19 -30.28
N VAL A 15 12.63 -7.20 -30.87
CA VAL A 15 11.76 -6.25 -30.15
C VAL A 15 10.59 -7.00 -29.50
N GLY A 16 9.95 -7.92 -30.20
CA GLY A 16 8.88 -8.76 -29.63
C GLY A 16 9.34 -9.61 -28.45
N LEU A 17 10.56 -10.16 -28.50
CA LEU A 17 11.14 -10.94 -27.40
C LEU A 17 11.53 -10.06 -26.20
N VAL A 18 12.00 -8.85 -26.45
CA VAL A 18 12.38 -7.88 -25.37
C VAL A 18 11.15 -7.28 -24.71
N THR A 19 10.04 -7.13 -25.46
CA THR A 19 8.76 -6.61 -24.92
C THR A 19 7.90 -7.71 -24.26
N ALA A 20 8.20 -8.98 -24.47
CA ALA A 20 7.57 -10.10 -23.78
C ALA A 20 8.14 -10.25 -22.35
N GLY A 21 8.01 -9.21 -21.52
CA GLY A 21 8.33 -9.26 -20.10
C GLY A 21 7.22 -10.01 -19.36
N CYS A 22 7.52 -11.19 -18.85
CA CYS A 22 6.62 -11.93 -17.98
C CYS A 22 7.09 -11.73 -16.53
N ALA A 23 6.49 -10.77 -15.82
CA ALA A 23 6.55 -10.70 -14.37
C ALA A 23 5.31 -11.43 -13.84
N SER A 24 5.37 -12.76 -13.74
CA SER A 24 4.20 -13.58 -13.33
C SER A 24 3.88 -13.46 -11.85
N ASP A 25 4.83 -12.99 -11.01
CA ASP A 25 4.73 -13.02 -9.56
C ASP A 25 5.14 -11.67 -8.92
N ALA A 26 4.87 -10.57 -9.62
CA ALA A 26 5.15 -9.23 -9.07
C ALA A 26 4.16 -8.88 -7.96
N GLU A 27 4.67 -8.45 -6.80
CA GLU A 27 3.87 -8.09 -5.62
C GLU A 27 2.81 -7.02 -5.92
N LEU A 28 3.09 -6.10 -6.84
CA LEU A 28 2.21 -4.98 -7.22
C LEU A 28 1.67 -5.14 -8.65
N ASP A 29 1.35 -6.37 -9.07
CA ASP A 29 0.79 -6.64 -10.40
C ASP A 29 -0.64 -6.09 -10.53
N THR A 30 -0.80 -5.07 -11.37
CA THR A 30 -2.08 -4.43 -11.65
C THR A 30 -2.93 -5.19 -12.67
N LEU A 31 -2.36 -6.19 -13.34
CA LEU A 31 -3.02 -6.98 -14.38
C LEU A 31 -3.57 -8.31 -13.86
N LYS A 32 -3.57 -8.49 -12.54
CA LYS A 32 -4.16 -9.65 -11.85
C LYS A 32 -5.20 -9.19 -10.82
N PRO A 33 -6.37 -8.68 -11.26
CA PRO A 33 -7.41 -8.23 -10.35
C PRO A 33 -7.90 -9.36 -9.44
N GLN A 34 -8.09 -9.07 -8.16
CA GLN A 34 -8.55 -10.00 -7.13
C GLN A 34 -9.77 -9.46 -6.38
N SER A 35 -10.51 -8.54 -7.01
CA SER A 35 -11.77 -7.96 -6.54
C SER A 35 -12.63 -7.49 -7.69
N ASP A 36 -13.91 -7.26 -7.46
CA ASP A 36 -14.82 -6.67 -8.45
C ASP A 36 -14.35 -5.28 -8.88
N THR A 37 -13.95 -4.43 -7.94
CA THR A 37 -13.45 -3.08 -8.25
C THR A 37 -12.15 -3.07 -9.06
N ALA A 38 -11.23 -3.99 -8.80
CA ALA A 38 -10.02 -4.13 -9.60
C ALA A 38 -10.34 -4.64 -11.02
N ARG A 39 -11.33 -5.52 -11.17
CA ARG A 39 -11.83 -5.96 -12.50
C ARG A 39 -12.44 -4.82 -13.31
N GLU A 40 -13.21 -3.92 -12.68
CA GLU A 40 -13.76 -2.73 -13.35
C GLU A 40 -12.67 -1.82 -13.92
N ILE A 41 -11.52 -1.74 -13.23
CA ILE A 41 -10.35 -0.98 -13.71
C ILE A 41 -9.68 -1.71 -14.88
N ASP A 42 -9.55 -3.02 -14.82
CA ASP A 42 -8.95 -3.86 -15.88
C ASP A 42 -9.82 -3.86 -17.14
N ASP A 43 -11.13 -4.00 -17.00
CA ASP A 43 -12.11 -3.90 -18.09
C ASP A 43 -12.10 -2.54 -18.80
N LEU A 44 -11.72 -1.46 -18.11
CA LEU A 44 -11.46 -0.16 -18.73
C LEU A 44 -10.09 -0.12 -19.42
N LEU A 45 -9.07 -0.75 -18.85
CA LEU A 45 -7.70 -0.70 -19.34
C LEU A 45 -7.54 -1.42 -20.69
N ASP A 46 -8.13 -2.59 -20.83
CA ASP A 46 -8.01 -3.45 -22.02
C ASP A 46 -8.38 -2.76 -23.32
N PRO A 47 -9.60 -2.18 -23.49
CA PRO A 47 -9.96 -1.47 -24.72
C PRO A 47 -9.14 -0.20 -24.95
N VAL A 48 -8.70 0.49 -23.86
CA VAL A 48 -7.83 1.66 -23.98
C VAL A 48 -6.46 1.26 -24.52
N LEU A 49 -5.88 0.17 -24.03
CA LEU A 49 -4.61 -0.38 -24.54
C LEU A 49 -4.73 -0.84 -25.99
N LEU A 50 -5.83 -1.48 -26.37
CA LEU A 50 -6.09 -1.86 -27.75
C LEU A 50 -6.14 -0.63 -28.67
N ILE A 51 -6.91 0.39 -28.31
CA ILE A 51 -7.01 1.65 -29.07
C ILE A 51 -5.63 2.31 -29.18
N ALA A 52 -4.90 2.41 -28.08
CA ALA A 52 -3.56 3.00 -28.04
C ALA A 52 -2.58 2.22 -28.94
N GLY A 53 -2.63 0.89 -28.90
CA GLY A 53 -1.82 0.01 -29.75
C GLY A 53 -2.10 0.19 -31.24
N VAL A 54 -3.37 0.25 -31.64
CA VAL A 54 -3.80 0.51 -33.03
C VAL A 54 -3.30 1.89 -33.48
N VAL A 55 -3.51 2.93 -32.68
CA VAL A 55 -3.06 4.29 -33.01
C VAL A 55 -1.53 4.32 -33.14
N LEU A 56 -0.80 3.70 -32.20
CA LEU A 56 0.66 3.62 -32.24
C LEU A 56 1.16 2.96 -33.53
N VAL A 57 0.62 1.81 -33.89
CA VAL A 57 1.00 1.09 -35.12
C VAL A 57 0.71 1.90 -36.35
N LEU A 58 -0.47 2.53 -36.46
CA LEU A 58 -0.85 3.36 -37.61
C LEU A 58 0.06 4.59 -37.73
N VAL A 59 0.35 5.28 -36.64
CA VAL A 59 1.22 6.45 -36.66
C VAL A 59 2.66 6.06 -37.02
N CYS A 60 3.21 5.01 -36.39
CA CYS A 60 4.55 4.53 -36.73
C CYS A 60 4.64 4.08 -38.21
N ALA A 61 3.64 3.35 -38.70
CA ALA A 61 3.59 2.94 -40.10
C ALA A 61 3.51 4.15 -41.06
N ALA A 62 2.70 5.16 -40.73
CA ALA A 62 2.61 6.40 -41.50
C ALA A 62 3.93 7.16 -41.53
N VAL A 63 4.61 7.30 -40.39
CA VAL A 63 5.93 7.96 -40.32
C VAL A 63 6.97 7.24 -41.17
N VAL A 64 7.06 5.90 -41.03
CA VAL A 64 8.00 5.10 -41.82
C VAL A 64 7.67 5.19 -43.30
N TRP A 65 6.39 5.06 -43.69
CA TRP A 65 5.96 5.17 -45.08
C TRP A 65 6.25 6.52 -45.70
N LEU A 66 5.94 7.63 -45.01
CA LEU A 66 6.19 8.98 -45.45
C LEU A 66 7.69 9.26 -45.60
N SER A 67 8.50 8.80 -44.65
CA SER A 67 9.96 8.92 -44.68
C SER A 67 10.57 8.17 -45.86
N MET A 68 10.05 6.97 -46.15
CA MET A 68 10.52 6.16 -47.29
C MET A 68 10.06 6.77 -48.63
N LYS A 69 8.79 7.21 -48.69
CA LYS A 69 8.18 7.76 -49.89
C LYS A 69 8.81 9.09 -50.34
N ASN A 70 9.18 9.94 -49.38
CA ASN A 70 9.71 11.29 -49.65
C ASN A 70 11.22 11.35 -49.42
N ARG A 71 11.93 10.21 -49.46
CA ARG A 71 13.39 10.17 -49.36
C ARG A 71 14.01 10.81 -50.62
N VAL A 72 14.89 11.76 -50.41
CA VAL A 72 15.72 12.38 -51.45
C VAL A 72 17.09 11.72 -51.42
N ASP A 73 17.54 11.15 -52.54
CA ASP A 73 18.83 10.46 -52.62
C ASP A 73 20.02 11.39 -52.84
N SER A 74 19.79 12.60 -53.41
CA SER A 74 20.78 13.68 -53.52
C SER A 74 20.08 15.02 -53.52
N TYR A 75 20.68 16.00 -52.85
CA TYR A 75 20.26 17.41 -52.93
C TYR A 75 21.18 18.12 -53.91
N GLU A 76 20.69 18.36 -55.12
CA GLU A 76 21.33 19.25 -56.10
C GLU A 76 20.66 20.62 -55.96
N GLY A 77 21.43 21.63 -55.54
CA GLY A 77 21.03 22.90 -54.91
C GLY A 77 20.13 23.89 -55.66
N ASP A 78 19.49 23.51 -56.74
CA ASP A 78 18.51 24.30 -57.49
C ASP A 78 17.13 23.66 -57.60
N ASP A 79 16.85 22.68 -56.76
CA ASP A 79 15.55 21.99 -56.75
C ASP A 79 14.44 22.91 -56.25
N GLU A 80 13.37 23.00 -57.02
CA GLU A 80 12.12 23.68 -56.61
C GLU A 80 11.61 23.09 -55.31
N PHE A 81 11.33 23.94 -54.33
CA PHE A 81 10.65 23.51 -53.13
C PHE A 81 9.33 22.81 -53.49
N PRO A 82 9.00 21.68 -52.85
CA PRO A 82 7.73 21.00 -53.12
C PRO A 82 6.54 21.95 -52.90
N GLU A 83 5.49 21.80 -53.72
CA GLU A 83 4.29 22.63 -53.66
C GLU A 83 3.74 22.67 -52.22
N GLN A 84 3.66 23.87 -51.66
CA GLN A 84 3.16 24.09 -50.31
C GLN A 84 1.63 24.09 -50.32
N LYS A 85 1.02 23.03 -49.83
CA LYS A 85 -0.44 22.99 -49.61
C LYS A 85 -0.80 23.72 -48.34
N ALA A 86 -1.45 24.87 -48.47
CA ALA A 86 -1.81 25.70 -47.33
C ALA A 86 -2.87 25.04 -46.41
N HIS A 87 -3.73 24.17 -46.98
CA HIS A 87 -4.82 23.58 -46.23
C HIS A 87 -5.48 22.42 -47.01
N ASP A 88 -5.93 21.38 -46.27
CA ASP A 88 -6.77 20.30 -46.78
C ASP A 88 -7.86 20.00 -45.73
N SER A 89 -9.04 20.62 -45.95
CA SER A 89 -10.17 20.50 -45.01
C SER A 89 -10.61 19.06 -44.72
N ARG A 90 -10.46 18.13 -45.68
CA ARG A 90 -10.86 16.74 -45.47
C ARG A 90 -9.90 16.05 -44.52
N LEU A 91 -8.62 16.25 -44.73
CA LEU A 91 -7.56 15.72 -43.85
C LEU A 91 -7.65 16.33 -42.44
N GLU A 92 -7.86 17.63 -42.33
CA GLU A 92 -8.00 18.33 -41.05
C GLU A 92 -9.21 17.85 -40.26
N ILE A 93 -10.38 17.70 -40.91
CA ILE A 93 -11.58 17.15 -40.27
C ILE A 93 -11.35 15.71 -39.82
N PHE A 94 -10.69 14.89 -40.63
CA PHE A 94 -10.39 13.51 -40.26
C PHE A 94 -9.41 13.43 -39.08
N MET A 95 -8.29 14.16 -39.14
CA MET A 95 -7.25 14.15 -38.11
C MET A 95 -7.71 14.76 -36.78
N THR A 96 -8.75 15.60 -36.80
CA THR A 96 -9.36 16.15 -35.57
C THR A 96 -10.55 15.31 -35.10
N GLY A 97 -11.41 14.89 -36.02
CA GLY A 97 -12.65 14.20 -35.70
C GLY A 97 -12.45 12.80 -35.14
N VAL A 98 -11.52 12.02 -35.69
CA VAL A 98 -11.25 10.66 -35.22
C VAL A 98 -10.73 10.66 -33.76
N PRO A 99 -9.68 11.43 -33.40
CA PRO A 99 -9.25 11.53 -32.02
C PRO A 99 -10.33 12.07 -31.09
N ALA A 100 -11.13 13.03 -31.51
CA ALA A 100 -12.23 13.57 -30.71
C ALA A 100 -13.27 12.50 -30.37
N ILE A 101 -13.65 11.65 -31.34
CA ILE A 101 -14.58 10.53 -31.12
C ILE A 101 -13.97 9.52 -30.14
N ILE A 102 -12.69 9.14 -30.32
CA ILE A 102 -11.99 8.23 -29.40
C ILE A 102 -12.01 8.81 -27.98
N MET A 103 -11.68 10.09 -27.81
CA MET A 103 -11.70 10.74 -26.50
C MET A 103 -13.08 10.73 -25.85
N VAL A 104 -14.15 10.98 -26.62
CA VAL A 104 -15.53 10.92 -26.10
C VAL A 104 -15.86 9.50 -25.62
N VAL A 105 -15.52 8.48 -26.41
CA VAL A 105 -15.76 7.07 -26.01
C VAL A 105 -15.01 6.74 -24.73
N VAL A 106 -13.71 7.05 -24.66
CA VAL A 106 -12.90 6.79 -23.46
C VAL A 106 -13.43 7.58 -22.26
N ALA A 107 -13.84 8.85 -22.43
CA ALA A 107 -14.40 9.64 -21.35
C ALA A 107 -15.71 9.05 -20.79
N VAL A 108 -16.58 8.51 -21.65
CA VAL A 108 -17.80 7.83 -21.19
C VAL A 108 -17.46 6.58 -20.41
N MET A 109 -16.57 5.72 -20.95
CA MET A 109 -16.13 4.49 -20.25
C MET A 109 -15.50 4.81 -18.90
N THR A 110 -14.59 5.79 -18.84
CA THR A 110 -13.95 6.24 -17.59
C THR A 110 -14.97 6.76 -16.58
N THR A 111 -16.00 7.48 -17.05
CA THR A 111 -17.04 8.00 -16.17
C THR A 111 -17.87 6.86 -15.55
N VAL A 112 -18.22 5.84 -16.33
CA VAL A 112 -18.96 4.67 -15.84
C VAL A 112 -18.12 3.91 -14.82
N ALA A 113 -16.87 3.57 -15.12
CA ALA A 113 -15.95 2.89 -14.19
C ALA A 113 -15.73 3.72 -12.92
N HIS A 114 -15.60 5.06 -13.05
CA HIS A 114 -15.42 5.93 -11.90
C HIS A 114 -16.57 5.85 -10.90
N PHE A 115 -17.82 5.80 -11.37
CA PHE A 115 -18.97 5.64 -10.47
C PHE A 115 -18.99 4.24 -9.85
N ALA A 116 -18.71 3.19 -10.61
CA ALA A 116 -18.69 1.82 -10.08
C ALA A 116 -17.67 1.61 -8.96
N ILE A 117 -16.45 2.14 -9.10
CA ILE A 117 -15.39 1.97 -8.10
C ILE A 117 -15.53 2.88 -6.86
N ASN A 118 -16.37 3.93 -6.93
CA ASN A 118 -16.59 4.84 -5.79
C ASN A 118 -17.93 4.62 -5.09
N ASP A 119 -18.80 3.78 -5.62
CA ASP A 119 -20.06 3.41 -4.97
C ASP A 119 -19.76 2.42 -3.84
N THR A 120 -20.08 2.80 -2.62
CA THR A 120 -19.82 1.99 -1.41
C THR A 120 -21.16 1.50 -0.87
N GLU A 121 -21.37 0.19 -0.91
CA GLU A 121 -22.56 -0.48 -0.38
C GLU A 121 -22.14 -1.66 0.52
N ALA A 122 -21.24 -1.42 1.48
CA ALA A 122 -20.83 -2.46 2.42
C ALA A 122 -22.05 -2.99 3.19
N ASN A 123 -22.26 -4.29 3.15
CA ASN A 123 -23.29 -4.94 3.94
C ASN A 123 -22.78 -5.17 5.36
N ALA A 124 -23.67 -4.99 6.34
CA ALA A 124 -23.34 -5.34 7.71
C ALA A 124 -23.13 -6.85 7.84
N ILE A 125 -22.07 -7.23 8.53
CA ILE A 125 -21.78 -8.62 8.91
C ILE A 125 -21.87 -8.78 10.42
N GLU A 126 -22.12 -10.02 10.88
CA GLU A 126 -22.18 -10.32 12.29
C GLU A 126 -20.79 -10.74 12.77
N VAL A 127 -20.25 -10.03 13.76
CA VAL A 127 -18.98 -10.34 14.41
C VAL A 127 -19.16 -10.49 15.92
N GLU A 128 -18.34 -11.28 16.57
CA GLU A 128 -18.31 -11.37 18.03
C GLU A 128 -17.22 -10.46 18.58
N VAL A 129 -17.58 -9.50 19.43
CA VAL A 129 -16.66 -8.57 20.07
C VAL A 129 -16.78 -8.72 21.58
N SER A 130 -15.72 -9.13 22.26
CA SER A 130 -15.69 -9.37 23.70
C SER A 130 -16.82 -10.31 24.21
N GLY A 131 -17.17 -11.32 23.43
CA GLY A 131 -18.22 -12.29 23.75
C GLY A 131 -19.65 -11.78 23.52
N GLN A 132 -19.82 -10.70 22.75
CA GLN A 132 -21.12 -10.16 22.34
C GLN A 132 -21.21 -10.13 20.82
N SER A 133 -22.31 -10.70 20.28
CA SER A 133 -22.61 -10.54 18.85
C SER A 133 -22.90 -9.07 18.54
N THR A 134 -22.21 -8.53 17.55
CA THR A 134 -22.28 -7.14 17.11
C THR A 134 -22.47 -7.12 15.62
N GLU A 135 -23.45 -6.36 15.15
CA GLU A 135 -23.59 -6.03 13.74
C GLU A 135 -22.54 -4.96 13.39
N TRP A 136 -21.66 -5.29 12.46
CA TRP A 136 -20.59 -4.40 12.04
C TRP A 136 -20.71 -4.11 10.55
N GLU A 137 -20.86 -2.84 10.20
CA GLU A 137 -20.63 -2.39 8.84
C GLU A 137 -19.10 -2.31 8.63
N PRO A 138 -18.52 -3.18 7.76
CA PRO A 138 -17.07 -3.25 7.60
C PRO A 138 -16.48 -1.91 7.18
N LYS A 139 -15.97 -1.14 8.13
CA LYS A 139 -15.39 0.17 7.93
C LYS A 139 -14.06 0.30 8.69
N ILE A 140 -12.99 0.64 7.97
CA ILE A 140 -11.65 0.78 8.54
C ILE A 140 -11.15 2.19 8.27
N VAL A 141 -10.66 2.87 9.30
CA VAL A 141 -9.97 4.15 9.15
C VAL A 141 -8.50 3.91 8.83
N VAL A 142 -8.09 4.36 7.65
CA VAL A 142 -6.71 4.23 7.13
C VAL A 142 -5.98 5.55 7.33
N VAL A 143 -4.91 5.54 8.11
CA VAL A 143 -4.17 6.75 8.47
C VAL A 143 -2.74 6.68 7.95
N GLY A 144 -2.38 7.57 7.02
CA GLY A 144 -1.02 7.77 6.57
C GLY A 144 -0.20 8.57 7.59
N ASN A 145 1.01 8.09 7.88
CA ASN A 145 2.00 8.77 8.71
C ASN A 145 3.37 8.66 8.02
N GLN A 146 4.28 9.58 8.24
CA GLN A 146 5.65 9.50 7.71
C GLN A 146 6.50 8.51 8.53
N TRP A 147 6.78 7.28 8.08
CA TRP A 147 6.45 6.62 6.80
C TRP A 147 5.89 5.23 7.10
N TRP A 148 4.65 5.15 7.52
CA TRP A 148 3.95 3.92 7.88
C TRP A 148 2.44 4.13 7.79
N TRP A 149 1.67 3.03 7.71
CA TRP A 149 0.22 3.05 7.68
C TRP A 149 -0.34 2.52 8.98
N GLU A 150 -1.39 3.18 9.51
CA GLU A 150 -2.18 2.74 10.65
C GLU A 150 -3.58 2.38 10.17
N PHE A 151 -4.11 1.30 10.71
CA PHE A 151 -5.46 0.82 10.42
C PHE A 151 -6.23 0.71 11.73
N ARG A 152 -7.42 1.34 11.79
CA ARG A 152 -8.25 1.43 12.97
C ARG A 152 -9.60 0.82 12.69
N TYR A 153 -10.03 -0.08 13.58
CA TYR A 153 -11.28 -0.79 13.52
C TYR A 153 -12.15 -0.31 14.68
N TYR A 154 -13.43 -0.05 14.36
CA TYR A 154 -14.45 0.35 15.32
C TYR A 154 -15.65 -0.56 15.14
N PHE A 155 -16.05 -1.27 16.19
CA PHE A 155 -17.16 -2.20 16.16
C PHE A 155 -18.38 -1.62 16.86
N GLY A 156 -19.54 -1.67 16.20
CA GLY A 156 -20.81 -1.21 16.77
C GLY A 156 -21.00 0.32 16.80
N GLU A 157 -20.11 1.09 16.19
CA GLU A 157 -20.21 2.54 16.06
C GLU A 157 -20.50 2.93 14.60
N ASP A 158 -21.36 3.92 14.41
CA ASP A 158 -21.60 4.53 13.09
C ASP A 158 -20.46 5.52 12.79
N VAL A 159 -19.41 5.01 12.15
CA VAL A 159 -18.16 5.74 11.92
C VAL A 159 -18.26 6.57 10.65
N ASP A 160 -18.32 7.89 10.81
CA ASP A 160 -18.23 8.84 9.72
C ASP A 160 -17.17 9.93 9.98
N ALA A 161 -16.95 10.81 9.00
CA ALA A 161 -15.97 11.88 9.11
C ALA A 161 -16.27 12.87 10.23
N ASP A 162 -17.54 13.14 10.53
CA ASP A 162 -17.95 14.08 11.57
C ASP A 162 -17.73 13.49 12.96
N TRP A 163 -18.02 12.20 13.14
CA TRP A 163 -17.77 11.47 14.39
C TRP A 163 -16.26 11.32 14.67
N LEU A 164 -15.45 11.04 13.64
CA LEU A 164 -14.00 10.91 13.77
C LEU A 164 -13.31 12.25 14.12
N GLY A 165 -13.83 13.36 13.63
CA GLY A 165 -13.31 14.70 13.93
C GLY A 165 -11.94 15.00 13.32
N ASP A 166 -10.94 15.36 14.14
CA ASP A 166 -9.59 15.71 13.66
C ASP A 166 -8.74 14.45 13.44
N PRO A 167 -8.22 14.20 12.23
CA PRO A 167 -7.32 13.05 11.98
C PRO A 167 -6.08 12.97 12.89
N ARG A 168 -5.71 14.07 13.52
CA ARG A 168 -4.58 14.12 14.47
C ARG A 168 -4.95 13.67 15.88
N ALA A 169 -6.24 13.56 16.18
CA ALA A 169 -6.77 13.22 17.50
C ALA A 169 -7.99 12.30 17.36
N LEU A 170 -7.81 11.18 16.66
CA LEU A 170 -8.88 10.21 16.43
C LEU A 170 -9.36 9.58 17.75
N PRO A 171 -10.66 9.28 17.88
CA PRO A 171 -11.19 8.58 19.04
C PRO A 171 -10.49 7.22 19.22
N PRO A 172 -10.46 6.68 20.45
CA PRO A 172 -9.95 5.33 20.69
C PRO A 172 -10.66 4.32 19.78
N ALA A 173 -9.89 3.42 19.16
CA ALA A 173 -10.43 2.34 18.34
C ALA A 173 -10.35 1.02 19.14
N ASP A 174 -11.23 0.09 18.81
CA ASP A 174 -11.24 -1.25 19.43
C ASP A 174 -9.97 -2.02 19.06
N ILE A 175 -9.58 -1.98 17.78
CA ILE A 175 -8.33 -2.57 17.29
C ILE A 175 -7.52 -1.53 16.50
N VAL A 176 -6.21 -1.50 16.71
CA VAL A 176 -5.28 -0.66 15.95
C VAL A 176 -4.11 -1.51 15.46
N THR A 177 -3.97 -1.64 14.14
CA THR A 177 -2.83 -2.32 13.52
C THR A 177 -1.92 -1.35 12.80
N SER A 178 -0.74 -1.80 12.41
CA SER A 178 0.24 -0.99 11.72
C SER A 178 0.98 -1.79 10.66
N GLY A 179 0.97 -1.28 9.43
CA GLY A 179 1.60 -1.91 8.27
C GLY A 179 0.83 -3.08 7.68
N GLN A 180 -0.05 -3.73 8.45
CA GLN A 180 -0.90 -4.84 8.02
C GLN A 180 -2.35 -4.54 8.33
N MET A 181 -3.21 -4.59 7.30
CA MET A 181 -4.67 -4.47 7.40
C MET A 181 -5.28 -5.86 7.22
N ILE A 182 -6.19 -6.24 8.09
CA ILE A 182 -6.86 -7.53 8.04
C ILE A 182 -8.32 -7.29 7.63
N ILE A 183 -8.81 -8.04 6.67
CA ILE A 183 -10.20 -7.93 6.17
C ILE A 183 -10.85 -9.30 6.04
N PRO A 184 -12.18 -9.40 6.15
CA PRO A 184 -12.90 -10.60 5.77
C PRO A 184 -12.86 -10.82 4.25
N THR A 185 -12.83 -12.07 3.81
CA THR A 185 -12.86 -12.44 2.39
C THR A 185 -14.28 -12.39 1.85
N GLY A 186 -14.45 -11.88 0.63
CA GLY A 186 -15.74 -11.83 -0.07
C GLY A 186 -16.69 -10.74 0.42
N GLU A 187 -16.25 -9.91 1.36
CA GLU A 187 -17.03 -8.80 1.89
C GLU A 187 -16.43 -7.45 1.46
N GLU A 188 -17.27 -6.52 1.06
CA GLU A 188 -16.86 -5.14 0.79
C GLU A 188 -16.54 -4.44 2.10
N VAL A 189 -15.34 -3.85 2.18
CA VAL A 189 -14.89 -3.06 3.32
C VAL A 189 -14.77 -1.60 2.90
N GLU A 190 -15.56 -0.74 3.54
CA GLU A 190 -15.43 0.71 3.38
C GLU A 190 -14.17 1.21 4.10
N LEU A 191 -13.44 2.09 3.45
CA LEU A 191 -12.26 2.74 4.01
C LEU A 191 -12.49 4.25 4.13
N LEU A 192 -12.10 4.81 5.26
CA LEU A 192 -11.96 6.26 5.44
C LEU A 192 -10.47 6.62 5.47
N VAL A 193 -9.96 7.06 4.32
CA VAL A 193 -8.52 7.28 4.11
C VAL A 193 -8.14 8.72 4.47
N THR A 194 -7.19 8.88 5.39
CA THR A 194 -6.73 10.19 5.88
C THR A 194 -5.23 10.18 6.19
N SER A 195 -4.69 11.33 6.59
CA SER A 195 -3.30 11.51 7.02
C SER A 195 -3.19 12.41 8.23
N ARG A 196 -2.19 12.15 9.09
CA ARG A 196 -1.83 13.03 10.22
C ARG A 196 -0.80 14.10 9.89
N ASP A 197 -0.05 13.96 8.79
CA ASP A 197 1.09 14.83 8.51
C ASP A 197 1.09 15.42 7.11
N VAL A 198 1.57 14.72 6.11
CA VAL A 198 1.61 15.15 4.70
C VAL A 198 0.63 14.34 3.85
N ILE A 199 0.49 14.67 2.59
CA ILE A 199 -0.30 13.85 1.67
C ILE A 199 0.45 12.54 1.41
N HIS A 200 -0.28 11.41 1.48
CA HIS A 200 0.10 10.09 1.03
C HIS A 200 -0.92 9.59 0.02
N SER A 201 -0.71 8.45 -0.61
CA SER A 201 -1.75 7.79 -1.41
C SER A 201 -1.77 6.30 -1.13
N PHE A 202 -2.90 5.82 -0.67
CA PHE A 202 -3.15 4.41 -0.37
C PHE A 202 -3.41 3.64 -1.66
N TRP A 203 -2.74 2.50 -1.86
CA TRP A 203 -2.90 1.72 -3.07
C TRP A 203 -2.53 0.25 -2.86
N ILE A 204 -3.47 -0.61 -3.17
CA ILE A 204 -3.30 -2.07 -3.23
C ILE A 204 -3.82 -2.50 -4.60
N PRO A 205 -2.93 -2.64 -5.61
CA PRO A 205 -3.32 -2.75 -7.02
C PRO A 205 -4.23 -3.94 -7.34
N ALA A 206 -4.07 -5.04 -6.63
CA ALA A 206 -4.90 -6.23 -6.82
C ALA A 206 -6.35 -6.04 -6.34
N LEU A 207 -6.61 -5.08 -5.44
CA LEU A 207 -7.91 -4.90 -4.80
C LEU A 207 -8.66 -3.64 -5.26
N ASN A 208 -7.97 -2.55 -5.57
CA ASN A 208 -8.59 -1.32 -6.10
C ASN A 208 -7.53 -0.35 -6.64
N GLY A 209 -8.00 0.78 -7.18
CA GLY A 209 -7.19 1.94 -7.57
C GLY A 209 -6.56 2.67 -6.36
N LYS A 210 -6.09 3.89 -6.60
CA LYS A 210 -5.41 4.73 -5.60
C LYS A 210 -6.38 5.68 -4.90
N ARG A 211 -6.13 5.94 -3.62
CA ARG A 211 -6.86 6.94 -2.86
C ARG A 211 -5.93 7.82 -2.04
N ASP A 212 -5.96 9.12 -2.28
CA ASP A 212 -5.13 10.07 -1.56
C ASP A 212 -5.55 10.19 -0.09
N ALA A 213 -4.56 10.05 0.78
CA ALA A 213 -4.66 10.28 2.21
C ALA A 213 -4.25 11.74 2.50
N ARG A 214 -5.22 12.62 2.73
CA ARG A 214 -4.98 14.05 2.90
C ARG A 214 -5.19 14.48 4.35
N PRO A 215 -4.30 15.34 4.92
CA PRO A 215 -4.51 15.89 6.24
C PRO A 215 -5.83 16.68 6.33
N GLY A 216 -6.58 16.46 7.43
CA GLY A 216 -7.81 17.18 7.70
C GLY A 216 -9.01 16.78 6.82
N PHE A 217 -8.91 15.65 6.12
CA PHE A 217 -9.99 15.15 5.27
C PHE A 217 -10.03 13.62 5.30
N PHE A 218 -11.22 13.05 5.43
CA PHE A 218 -11.48 11.63 5.29
C PHE A 218 -12.01 11.35 3.89
N ALA A 219 -11.25 10.63 3.09
CA ALA A 219 -11.61 10.27 1.73
C ALA A 219 -12.26 8.88 1.74
N PRO A 220 -13.55 8.73 1.39
CA PRO A 220 -14.18 7.43 1.31
C PRO A 220 -13.55 6.61 0.18
N TRP A 221 -13.39 5.33 0.41
CA TRP A 221 -12.86 4.34 -0.50
C TRP A 221 -13.42 2.97 -0.14
N LYS A 222 -13.13 1.97 -0.94
CA LYS A 222 -13.52 0.58 -0.64
C LYS A 222 -12.48 -0.40 -1.14
N ILE A 223 -12.44 -1.55 -0.51
CA ILE A 223 -11.73 -2.73 -0.99
C ILE A 223 -12.55 -3.99 -0.70
N GLU A 224 -12.27 -5.01 -1.47
CA GLU A 224 -12.79 -6.35 -1.33
C GLU A 224 -11.70 -7.32 -1.76
N ALA A 225 -11.68 -8.53 -1.26
CA ALA A 225 -10.80 -9.60 -1.71
C ALA A 225 -11.62 -10.84 -2.04
N ASP A 226 -11.52 -11.35 -3.26
CA ASP A 226 -12.26 -12.55 -3.70
C ASP A 226 -11.85 -13.81 -2.95
N ASN A 227 -10.58 -13.88 -2.53
CA ASN A 227 -9.98 -15.07 -1.93
C ASN A 227 -9.18 -14.70 -0.70
N PRO A 228 -9.07 -15.63 0.28
CA PRO A 228 -8.11 -15.49 1.35
C PRO A 228 -6.68 -15.38 0.78
N GLY A 229 -5.86 -14.54 1.40
CA GLY A 229 -4.49 -14.36 0.93
C GLY A 229 -3.88 -13.04 1.33
N LEU A 230 -2.67 -12.80 0.79
CA LEU A 230 -1.88 -11.62 1.03
C LEU A 230 -1.88 -10.72 -0.21
N TYR A 231 -2.14 -9.44 0.00
CA TYR A 231 -2.17 -8.42 -1.02
C TYR A 231 -1.25 -7.27 -0.63
N PHE A 232 -0.27 -7.00 -1.50
CA PHE A 232 0.73 -5.96 -1.26
C PHE A 232 0.24 -4.58 -1.68
N GLY A 233 0.63 -3.58 -0.90
CA GLY A 233 0.33 -2.19 -1.17
C GLY A 233 1.51 -1.27 -0.87
N GLN A 234 1.43 -0.06 -1.42
CA GLN A 234 2.50 0.92 -1.33
C GLN A 234 1.94 2.34 -1.32
N CYS A 235 2.62 3.26 -0.65
CA CYS A 235 2.38 4.69 -0.80
C CYS A 235 2.75 5.15 -2.21
N THR A 236 1.83 5.85 -2.89
CA THR A 236 1.99 6.29 -4.27
C THR A 236 1.94 7.81 -4.47
N GLU A 237 1.97 8.60 -3.37
CA GLU A 237 2.16 10.05 -3.40
C GLU A 237 3.44 10.41 -2.63
N PHE A 238 4.30 11.24 -3.24
CA PHE A 238 5.60 11.58 -2.64
C PHE A 238 5.43 12.25 -1.28
N CYS A 239 5.86 11.57 -0.23
CA CYS A 239 5.66 11.98 1.17
C CYS A 239 6.97 12.20 1.95
N GLY A 240 8.12 12.29 1.27
CA GLY A 240 9.41 12.61 1.89
C GLY A 240 10.45 11.50 1.80
N LEU A 241 11.41 11.49 2.73
CA LEU A 241 12.66 10.71 2.67
C LEU A 241 12.46 9.20 2.45
N SER A 242 11.51 8.58 3.13
CA SER A 242 11.24 7.15 3.03
C SER A 242 9.95 6.81 2.26
N HIS A 243 9.54 7.67 1.32
CA HIS A 243 8.37 7.43 0.49
C HIS A 243 8.39 6.05 -0.19
N SER A 244 9.47 5.65 -0.84
CA SER A 244 9.59 4.36 -1.52
C SER A 244 9.64 3.16 -0.55
N ARG A 245 9.78 3.40 0.74
CA ARG A 245 9.82 2.41 1.82
C ARG A 245 8.61 2.50 2.75
N MET A 246 7.52 3.11 2.29
CA MET A 246 6.24 3.15 2.98
C MET A 246 5.30 2.15 2.32
N ARG A 247 5.44 0.88 2.73
CA ARG A 247 4.67 -0.25 2.23
C ARG A 247 3.58 -0.64 3.22
N MET A 248 2.66 -1.48 2.78
CA MET A 248 1.62 -2.12 3.59
C MET A 248 1.22 -3.45 2.97
N GLN A 249 0.54 -4.25 3.77
CA GLN A 249 -0.04 -5.52 3.36
C GLN A 249 -1.51 -5.56 3.79
N THR A 250 -2.35 -6.15 2.96
CA THR A 250 -3.71 -6.54 3.35
C THR A 250 -3.79 -8.05 3.36
N ILE A 251 -4.25 -8.61 4.46
CA ILE A 251 -4.45 -10.04 4.63
C ILE A 251 -5.97 -10.27 4.67
N ALA A 252 -6.50 -10.94 3.65
CA ALA A 252 -7.88 -11.37 3.62
C ALA A 252 -7.99 -12.75 4.27
N MET A 253 -8.94 -12.92 5.18
CA MET A 253 -9.17 -14.14 5.95
C MET A 253 -10.59 -14.62 5.79
N ASP A 254 -10.80 -15.92 5.78
CA ASP A 254 -12.15 -16.49 5.89
C ASP A 254 -12.80 -16.09 7.22
N ASP A 255 -14.13 -16.09 7.29
CA ASP A 255 -14.91 -15.60 8.44
C ASP A 255 -14.43 -16.16 9.79
N GLY A 256 -14.12 -17.46 9.85
CA GLY A 256 -13.65 -18.09 11.08
C GLY A 256 -12.28 -17.61 11.54
N ASP A 257 -11.36 -17.40 10.61
CA ASP A 257 -10.01 -16.90 10.89
C ASP A 257 -10.04 -15.41 11.20
N PHE A 258 -10.91 -14.66 10.51
CA PHE A 258 -11.13 -13.23 10.80
C PHE A 258 -11.69 -13.03 12.20
N GLN A 259 -12.69 -13.83 12.61
CA GLN A 259 -13.23 -13.81 13.97
C GLN A 259 -12.17 -14.17 15.01
N ALA A 260 -11.39 -15.22 14.78
CA ALA A 260 -10.30 -15.60 15.68
C ALA A 260 -9.24 -14.48 15.81
N TRP A 261 -8.97 -13.76 14.72
CA TRP A 261 -8.10 -12.60 14.75
C TRP A 261 -8.69 -11.45 15.59
N ILE A 262 -9.98 -11.13 15.45
CA ILE A 262 -10.67 -10.15 16.31
C ILE A 262 -10.50 -10.52 17.78
N ASP A 263 -10.83 -11.76 18.13
CA ASP A 263 -10.77 -12.26 19.51
C ASP A 263 -9.37 -12.13 20.11
N GLU A 264 -8.35 -12.38 19.30
CA GLU A 264 -6.95 -12.22 19.68
C GLU A 264 -6.57 -10.75 19.88
N GLN A 265 -6.91 -9.89 18.92
CA GLN A 265 -6.53 -8.48 18.96
C GLN A 265 -7.24 -7.71 20.08
N MET A 266 -8.41 -8.14 20.49
CA MET A 266 -9.16 -7.59 21.63
C MET A 266 -8.56 -7.97 23.00
N GLN A 267 -7.63 -8.93 23.06
CA GLN A 267 -6.96 -9.31 24.30
C GLN A 267 -5.67 -8.48 24.49
N PRO A 268 -5.23 -8.26 25.72
CA PRO A 268 -3.85 -7.83 25.95
C PRO A 268 -2.85 -8.79 25.31
N ALA A 269 -1.70 -8.30 24.90
CA ALA A 269 -0.60 -9.16 24.47
C ALA A 269 -0.28 -10.16 25.60
N ALA A 270 -0.36 -11.45 25.30
CA ALA A 270 -0.16 -12.47 26.32
C ALA A 270 1.27 -12.44 26.87
N VAL A 271 1.42 -11.95 28.08
CA VAL A 271 2.68 -12.10 28.82
C VAL A 271 2.81 -13.57 29.20
N ARG A 272 3.82 -14.25 28.68
CA ARG A 272 4.05 -15.67 28.96
C ARG A 272 4.47 -15.84 30.41
N THR A 273 3.73 -16.63 31.18
CA THR A 273 4.09 -16.96 32.57
C THR A 273 5.45 -17.66 32.63
N GLY A 274 6.36 -17.17 33.48
CA GLY A 274 7.74 -17.70 33.60
C GLY A 274 8.76 -16.88 32.82
N GLU A 275 8.58 -15.57 32.79
CA GLU A 275 9.46 -14.61 32.09
C GLU A 275 10.92 -14.78 32.46
N SER A 276 11.79 -14.74 31.45
CA SER A 276 13.22 -14.65 31.65
C SER A 276 13.59 -13.27 32.17
N GLU A 277 14.73 -13.17 32.90
CA GLU A 277 15.26 -11.88 33.33
C GLU A 277 15.38 -10.86 32.16
N ALA A 278 15.69 -11.33 30.95
CA ALA A 278 15.76 -10.49 29.76
C ALA A 278 14.41 -9.87 29.38
N VAL A 279 13.31 -10.61 29.47
CA VAL A 279 11.95 -10.10 29.17
C VAL A 279 11.54 -9.05 30.21
N VAL A 280 11.78 -9.29 31.51
CA VAL A 280 11.48 -8.34 32.59
C VAL A 280 12.29 -7.04 32.40
N ASN A 281 13.58 -7.15 32.10
CA ASN A 281 14.44 -6.00 31.84
C ASN A 281 14.02 -5.27 30.55
N GLY A 282 13.63 -6.02 29.50
CA GLY A 282 13.14 -5.47 28.25
C GLY A 282 11.87 -4.67 28.42
N ARG A 283 10.91 -5.19 29.22
CA ARG A 283 9.69 -4.46 29.58
C ARG A 283 10.02 -3.15 30.32
N ALA A 284 10.90 -3.20 31.31
CA ALA A 284 11.33 -1.99 32.04
C ALA A 284 12.03 -0.98 31.10
N ALA A 285 12.87 -1.48 30.18
CA ALA A 285 13.52 -0.64 29.17
C ALA A 285 12.51 -0.03 28.17
N PHE A 286 11.46 -0.76 27.80
CA PHE A 286 10.38 -0.27 26.95
C PHE A 286 9.64 0.88 27.63
N VAL A 287 9.23 0.72 28.88
CA VAL A 287 8.57 1.76 29.66
C VAL A 287 9.44 3.02 29.74
N ALA A 288 10.75 2.86 29.98
CA ALA A 288 11.66 3.97 30.14
C ALA A 288 11.98 4.75 28.84
N ASN A 289 11.97 4.08 27.68
CA ASN A 289 12.50 4.65 26.44
C ASN A 289 11.48 4.73 25.30
N CYS A 290 10.43 3.91 25.30
CA CYS A 290 9.55 3.71 24.14
C CYS A 290 8.09 4.12 24.39
N SER A 291 7.61 4.00 25.65
CA SER A 291 6.20 4.22 26.01
C SER A 291 5.72 5.65 25.82
N SER A 292 6.62 6.64 25.67
CA SER A 292 6.24 8.01 25.31
C SER A 292 5.68 8.14 23.89
N CYS A 293 5.96 7.17 23.01
CA CYS A 293 5.54 7.16 21.61
C CYS A 293 4.74 5.93 21.21
N HIS A 294 5.11 4.74 21.71
CA HIS A 294 4.48 3.46 21.40
C HIS A 294 3.56 3.01 22.53
N LEU A 295 2.36 2.51 22.13
CA LEU A 295 1.44 1.83 23.02
C LEU A 295 1.76 0.33 23.05
N VAL A 296 1.74 -0.28 24.23
CA VAL A 296 1.65 -1.73 24.45
C VAL A 296 0.66 -1.99 25.59
N ASN A 297 -0.33 -2.83 25.32
CA ASN A 297 -1.21 -3.39 26.33
C ASN A 297 -0.78 -4.84 26.58
N ASP A 298 -0.01 -5.09 27.62
CA ASP A 298 0.47 -6.41 28.00
C ASP A 298 -0.30 -7.03 29.20
N GLY A 299 -1.38 -6.37 29.64
CA GLY A 299 -2.25 -6.85 30.71
C GLY A 299 -1.71 -6.64 32.14
N GLU A 300 -0.47 -6.18 32.29
CA GLU A 300 0.12 -5.86 33.58
C GLU A 300 0.15 -4.34 33.83
N ASN A 301 -0.63 -3.87 34.81
CA ASN A 301 -0.67 -2.46 35.26
C ASN A 301 -0.66 -1.43 34.14
N ASN A 302 -1.76 -1.37 33.40
CA ASN A 302 -1.97 -0.46 32.29
C ASN A 302 -1.72 1.03 32.58
N ASP A 303 -1.75 1.42 33.85
CA ASP A 303 -1.57 2.84 34.24
C ASP A 303 -0.17 3.38 33.97
N ASP A 304 0.85 2.52 33.86
CA ASP A 304 2.25 2.93 33.67
C ASP A 304 2.73 2.79 32.19
N ILE A 305 2.05 1.98 31.36
CA ILE A 305 2.42 1.71 29.97
C ILE A 305 1.49 2.43 28.98
N LEU A 306 0.41 2.95 29.46
CA LEU A 306 -0.39 3.89 28.69
C LEU A 306 0.45 5.17 28.49
N ALA A 307 1.37 5.07 27.51
CA ALA A 307 1.61 6.28 26.74
C ALA A 307 0.24 6.83 26.46
N PRO A 308 -0.01 8.11 26.70
CA PRO A 308 -1.32 8.63 26.43
C PRO A 308 -1.71 8.13 25.05
N VAL A 309 -2.82 7.40 24.97
CA VAL A 309 -3.45 6.95 23.71
C VAL A 309 -3.54 8.13 22.72
N GLU A 310 -3.43 9.31 23.24
CA GLU A 310 -3.35 10.61 22.62
C GLU A 310 -2.08 10.87 21.80
N SER A 311 -0.92 10.23 22.09
CA SER A 311 0.28 10.56 21.30
C SER A 311 0.14 10.11 19.86
N GLN A 312 -0.51 8.95 19.60
CA GLN A 312 -0.69 8.37 18.24
C GLN A 312 0.53 8.64 17.32
N ALA A 313 1.68 8.88 17.95
CA ALA A 313 2.88 9.38 17.28
C ALA A 313 3.68 8.25 16.62
N ALA A 314 3.42 7.01 17.05
CA ALA A 314 4.14 5.82 16.61
C ALA A 314 3.20 4.59 16.58
N PRO A 315 3.59 3.51 15.89
CA PRO A 315 2.80 2.29 15.82
C PRO A 315 2.45 1.72 17.20
N ASN A 316 1.20 1.26 17.34
CA ASN A 316 0.80 0.40 18.46
C ASN A 316 1.57 -0.93 18.36
N LEU A 317 2.24 -1.36 19.40
CA LEU A 317 3.07 -2.58 19.44
C LEU A 317 2.47 -3.71 20.28
N THR A 318 1.22 -3.60 20.74
CA THR A 318 0.56 -4.60 21.58
C THR A 318 0.68 -6.00 21.02
N HIS A 319 0.48 -6.17 19.71
CA HIS A 319 0.61 -7.45 19.01
C HIS A 319 1.75 -7.43 18.00
N PHE A 320 2.94 -6.98 18.43
CA PHE A 320 4.08 -6.87 17.53
C PHE A 320 4.52 -8.22 16.96
N ALA A 321 4.53 -9.26 17.79
CA ALA A 321 4.95 -10.61 17.37
C ALA A 321 3.89 -11.34 16.51
N SER A 322 2.65 -10.87 16.41
CA SER A 322 1.67 -11.41 15.46
C SER A 322 1.75 -10.81 14.07
N ARG A 323 2.65 -9.84 13.85
CA ARG A 323 2.92 -9.28 12.52
C ARG A 323 4.01 -10.06 11.82
N THR A 324 3.90 -10.16 10.50
CA THR A 324 4.94 -10.77 9.67
C THR A 324 5.99 -9.76 9.19
N THR A 325 5.64 -8.45 9.19
CA THR A 325 6.55 -7.37 8.81
C THR A 325 6.47 -6.18 9.77
N PHE A 326 7.52 -5.37 9.79
CA PHE A 326 7.60 -4.13 10.57
C PHE A 326 8.34 -3.01 9.82
N ALA A 327 8.64 -1.89 10.50
CA ALA A 327 9.31 -0.71 9.92
C ALA A 327 8.61 -0.14 8.66
N GLY A 328 7.27 -0.25 8.58
CA GLY A 328 6.49 0.18 7.42
C GLY A 328 6.55 -0.83 6.26
N GLY A 329 6.58 -2.13 6.58
CA GLY A 329 6.51 -3.23 5.63
C GLY A 329 7.80 -3.51 4.87
N ILE A 330 8.97 -3.17 5.45
CA ILE A 330 10.28 -3.36 4.78
C ILE A 330 11.22 -4.33 5.47
N LEU A 331 10.88 -4.79 6.67
CA LEU A 331 11.63 -5.79 7.41
C LEU A 331 10.70 -6.93 7.82
N ASN A 332 11.23 -8.14 7.77
CA ASN A 332 10.53 -9.35 8.18
C ASN A 332 10.63 -9.57 9.69
N THR A 333 9.49 -9.81 10.36
CA THR A 333 9.46 -10.13 11.79
C THR A 333 9.97 -11.55 12.07
N TYR A 334 9.92 -12.41 11.05
CA TYR A 334 10.35 -13.82 11.12
C TYR A 334 11.32 -14.13 9.99
N ASN A 335 12.26 -15.05 10.25
CA ASN A 335 13.15 -15.63 9.27
C ASN A 335 12.41 -16.69 8.44
N GLU A 336 12.99 -17.12 7.30
CA GLU A 336 12.47 -18.20 6.45
C GLU A 336 12.21 -19.52 7.21
N ASP A 337 12.96 -19.79 8.27
CA ASP A 337 12.77 -20.98 9.12
C ASP A 337 11.67 -20.80 10.18
N GLY A 338 10.96 -19.67 10.16
CA GLY A 338 9.88 -19.32 11.07
C GLY A 338 10.34 -18.89 12.46
N THR A 339 11.65 -18.71 12.69
CA THR A 339 12.14 -18.13 13.95
C THR A 339 11.99 -16.61 13.94
N PHE A 340 11.79 -16.01 15.12
CA PHE A 340 11.71 -14.56 15.24
C PHE A 340 13.02 -13.88 14.80
N ASN A 341 12.93 -12.89 13.94
CA ASN A 341 14.08 -12.21 13.33
C ASN A 341 14.69 -11.17 14.29
N ARG A 342 15.43 -11.69 15.26
CA ARG A 342 16.07 -10.89 16.31
C ARG A 342 17.10 -9.91 15.75
N ASP A 343 17.76 -10.25 14.66
CA ASP A 343 18.83 -9.46 14.07
C ASP A 343 18.29 -8.17 13.45
N ASP A 344 17.21 -8.24 12.67
CA ASP A 344 16.57 -7.06 12.06
C ASP A 344 15.89 -6.19 13.11
N VAL A 345 15.23 -6.78 14.11
CA VAL A 345 14.66 -6.01 15.21
C VAL A 345 15.76 -5.28 16.00
N ALA A 346 16.88 -5.96 16.26
CA ALA A 346 18.03 -5.32 16.93
C ALA A 346 18.66 -4.22 16.06
N ALA A 347 18.80 -4.44 14.75
CA ALA A 347 19.31 -3.43 13.82
C ALA A 347 18.40 -2.19 13.79
N TRP A 348 17.09 -2.39 13.75
CA TRP A 348 16.09 -1.33 13.82
C TRP A 348 16.19 -0.52 15.13
N LEU A 349 16.34 -1.19 16.28
CA LEU A 349 16.46 -0.53 17.58
C LEU A 349 17.79 0.22 17.74
N ARG A 350 18.85 -0.25 17.07
CA ARG A 350 20.21 0.33 17.15
C ARG A 350 20.34 1.62 16.37
N ALA A 351 19.86 1.63 15.13
CA ALA A 351 20.02 2.75 14.19
C ALA A 351 18.86 2.77 13.17
N PRO A 352 17.64 3.16 13.57
CA PRO A 352 16.48 3.14 12.70
C PRO A 352 16.67 4.00 11.45
N GLU A 353 17.43 5.10 11.52
CA GLU A 353 17.74 5.98 10.40
C GLU A 353 18.65 5.35 9.34
N GLU A 354 19.49 4.39 9.70
CA GLU A 354 20.33 3.64 8.77
C GLU A 354 19.52 2.58 8.01
N VAL A 355 18.51 2.00 8.67
CA VAL A 355 17.62 1.03 8.08
C VAL A 355 16.57 1.72 7.20
N LYS A 356 16.00 2.82 7.69
CA LYS A 356 14.96 3.58 7.00
C LYS A 356 15.20 5.07 7.18
N ALA A 357 15.59 5.75 6.11
CA ALA A 357 15.91 7.17 6.15
C ALA A 357 14.78 7.98 6.80
N ASN A 358 15.11 8.75 7.82
CA ASN A 358 14.17 9.57 8.56
C ASN A 358 14.83 10.89 9.01
N ALA A 359 14.08 11.80 9.60
CA ALA A 359 14.56 13.08 10.09
C ALA A 359 14.28 13.26 11.58
N ALA A 360 14.20 12.18 12.35
CA ALA A 360 13.81 12.24 13.76
C ALA A 360 14.83 12.98 14.64
N ASN A 361 16.12 12.94 14.27
CA ASN A 361 17.21 13.54 15.05
C ASN A 361 17.65 14.92 14.56
N ASP A 362 17.21 15.37 13.37
CA ASP A 362 17.75 16.56 12.69
C ASP A 362 16.75 17.71 12.55
N LEU A 363 15.66 17.68 13.31
CA LEU A 363 14.60 18.68 13.23
C LEU A 363 14.85 19.89 14.13
N PRO A 364 14.46 21.11 13.70
CA PRO A 364 14.47 22.28 14.55
C PRO A 364 13.61 22.12 15.80
N ASP A 365 13.94 22.84 16.86
CA ASP A 365 13.15 22.85 18.10
C ASP A 365 11.66 23.11 17.84
N GLY A 366 10.80 22.28 18.43
CA GLY A 366 9.35 22.39 18.32
C GLY A 366 8.72 21.73 17.09
N VAL A 367 9.50 21.08 16.23
CA VAL A 367 9.00 20.22 15.14
C VAL A 367 8.93 18.78 15.64
N LEU A 368 7.77 18.13 15.45
CA LEU A 368 7.61 16.72 15.83
C LEU A 368 8.55 15.83 15.04
N PRO A 369 9.18 14.83 15.69
CA PRO A 369 10.06 13.87 15.02
C PRO A 369 9.32 13.16 13.87
N ARG A 370 10.02 12.95 12.76
CA ARG A 370 9.52 12.19 11.62
C ARG A 370 10.30 10.89 11.50
N GLY A 371 9.66 9.77 11.87
CA GLY A 371 10.28 8.46 12.01
C GLY A 371 10.77 8.19 13.44
N MET A 372 11.30 7.00 13.66
CA MET A 372 11.82 6.56 14.96
C MET A 372 13.21 7.18 15.22
N PRO A 373 13.43 7.87 16.35
CA PRO A 373 14.74 8.45 16.68
C PRO A 373 15.74 7.37 17.10
N ASN A 374 17.03 7.64 16.90
CA ASN A 374 18.09 6.86 17.51
C ASN A 374 18.23 7.24 18.98
N LEU A 375 17.94 6.28 19.85
CA LEU A 375 17.94 6.49 21.31
C LEU A 375 19.30 6.20 21.97
N GLY A 376 20.32 5.78 21.20
CA GLY A 376 21.65 5.45 21.71
C GLY A 376 21.65 4.29 22.71
N LEU A 377 20.79 3.30 22.51
CA LEU A 377 20.63 2.17 23.42
C LEU A 377 21.88 1.28 23.48
N SER A 378 22.18 0.72 24.67
CA SER A 378 23.25 -0.28 24.80
C SER A 378 22.84 -1.61 24.16
N GLU A 379 23.81 -2.41 23.68
CA GLU A 379 23.55 -3.73 23.12
C GLU A 379 22.80 -4.67 24.07
N ARG A 380 23.05 -4.55 25.37
CA ARG A 380 22.31 -5.28 26.40
C ARG A 380 20.84 -4.84 26.43
N THR A 381 20.59 -3.54 26.45
CA THR A 381 19.23 -2.99 26.43
C THR A 381 18.47 -3.40 25.15
N ILE A 382 19.15 -3.38 24.01
CA ILE A 382 18.59 -3.85 22.73
C ILE A 382 18.22 -5.33 22.82
N SER A 383 19.12 -6.18 23.31
CA SER A 383 18.85 -7.62 23.47
C SER A 383 17.67 -7.90 24.40
N ASP A 384 17.57 -7.15 25.51
CA ASP A 384 16.46 -7.28 26.47
C ASP A 384 15.14 -6.80 25.84
N LEU A 385 15.14 -5.67 25.08
CA LEU A 385 13.98 -5.17 24.34
C LEU A 385 13.51 -6.17 23.25
N VAL A 386 14.43 -6.77 22.49
CA VAL A 386 14.10 -7.80 21.50
C VAL A 386 13.42 -8.99 22.17
N ALA A 387 13.93 -9.43 23.33
CA ALA A 387 13.31 -10.52 24.08
C ALA A 387 11.89 -10.18 24.57
N TYR A 388 11.63 -8.94 24.94
CA TYR A 388 10.30 -8.47 25.32
C TYR A 388 9.37 -8.39 24.10
N LEU A 389 9.79 -7.74 23.02
CA LEU A 389 8.98 -7.57 21.81
C LEU A 389 8.55 -8.91 21.19
N GLU A 390 9.39 -9.94 21.28
CA GLU A 390 9.06 -11.29 20.82
C GLU A 390 7.91 -11.94 21.61
N THR A 391 7.60 -11.45 22.81
CA THR A 391 6.49 -11.96 23.64
C THR A 391 5.15 -11.27 23.36
N LEU A 392 5.15 -10.20 22.56
CA LEU A 392 3.97 -9.38 22.33
C LEU A 392 3.08 -9.96 21.22
N GLY A 393 2.22 -10.87 21.58
CA GLY A 393 1.26 -11.54 20.70
C GLY A 393 1.69 -12.96 20.27
N PRO A 394 0.79 -13.77 19.72
CA PRO A 394 1.10 -15.09 19.20
C PRO A 394 1.89 -14.99 17.90
N ARG A 395 2.63 -16.04 17.60
CA ARG A 395 3.35 -16.18 16.34
C ARG A 395 2.35 -16.47 15.21
N PRO A 396 2.45 -15.81 14.05
CA PRO A 396 1.68 -16.15 12.85
C PRO A 396 1.94 -17.58 12.37
N THR A 397 1.04 -18.11 11.53
CA THR A 397 1.21 -19.43 10.91
C THR A 397 2.44 -19.43 9.97
N ASP A 398 3.04 -20.62 9.78
CA ASP A 398 4.18 -20.77 8.85
C ASP A 398 3.80 -20.38 7.41
N GLU A 399 2.54 -20.65 7.02
CA GLU A 399 2.03 -20.27 5.71
C GLU A 399 1.98 -18.74 5.52
N LEU A 400 1.50 -18.02 6.54
CA LEU A 400 1.44 -16.55 6.49
C LEU A 400 2.84 -15.94 6.51
N ILE A 401 3.76 -16.47 7.32
CA ILE A 401 5.16 -16.02 7.34
C ILE A 401 5.80 -16.18 5.95
N ALA A 402 5.67 -17.36 5.35
CA ALA A 402 6.25 -17.63 4.02
C ALA A 402 5.63 -16.76 2.90
N ALA A 403 4.32 -16.44 3.01
CA ALA A 403 3.64 -15.60 2.03
C ALA A 403 4.04 -14.12 2.11
N THR A 404 4.49 -13.66 3.28
CA THR A 404 4.75 -12.24 3.57
C THR A 404 6.22 -11.84 3.51
N GLU A 405 7.10 -12.76 3.13
CA GLU A 405 8.53 -12.49 3.05
C GLU A 405 8.83 -11.31 2.11
N VAL A 406 9.50 -10.30 2.62
CA VAL A 406 9.90 -9.09 1.88
C VAL A 406 11.32 -9.31 1.37
N GLU A 407 11.52 -9.23 0.04
CA GLU A 407 12.83 -9.26 -0.62
C GLU A 407 13.65 -7.97 -0.44
#